data_43cc87473152ac6949c3f7f2e43d728c
#
_entry.id   43cc87473152ac6949c3f7f2e43d728c
#
_cell.length_a   1.000
_cell.length_b   1.000
_cell.length_c   1.000
_cell.angle_alpha   90.00
_cell.angle_beta   90.00
_cell.angle_gamma   90.00
#
_symmetry.space_group_name_H-M   'P 1'
#
loop_
_entity.id
_entity.type
_entity.pdbx_description
1 polymer ?
#
loop_
_entity_poly.entity_id
_entity_poly.type
_entity_poly.pdbx_seq_one_letter_code
_entity_poly.pdbx_strand_id
1 'polypeptide(L)'
;MREFTAVSLFCGAGGLDMGFEKAGFRTIWANDFDKDACKTHQNWSKCEVVCGDISKIDMSAIPVSDVILGGFPCQGFSLSGPRKIDDSRNVLYKHYVKLVKQNKPAAFIGENVKGLLTMGNGEIIEAIISDFAACGYDMYYQLVNAKNYGVPQDRERVIIVGFRKDLNVEAFQLPEYNGKLYKLSDVLKDLPEPKPEEICEAPFSSRYMSRNRKRGWDDVSYTIPAMAKQVTIHPGSPDMV
;
A
#
# COMPACT_ATOMS: atom_id res chain seq x y z
N MET A 1 27.12 3.98 -10.38
CA MET A 1 26.41 2.84 -9.76
C MET A 1 25.28 2.43 -10.69
N ARG A 2 24.98 1.13 -10.81
CA ARG A 2 23.79 0.68 -11.57
C ARG A 2 22.54 1.19 -10.88
N GLU A 3 21.59 1.74 -11.66
CA GLU A 3 20.28 2.12 -11.17
C GLU A 3 19.40 0.86 -11.05
N PHE A 4 18.81 0.63 -9.90
CA PHE A 4 17.88 -0.48 -9.70
C PHE A 4 16.48 -0.09 -10.22
N THR A 5 15.83 -1.04 -10.88
CA THR A 5 14.51 -0.83 -11.49
C THR A 5 13.40 -1.48 -10.68
N ALA A 6 12.22 -0.87 -10.71
CA ALA A 6 11.01 -1.40 -10.09
C ALA A 6 9.84 -1.48 -11.08
N VAL A 7 9.03 -2.51 -10.92
CA VAL A 7 7.70 -2.67 -11.54
C VAL A 7 6.68 -2.67 -10.42
N SER A 8 5.57 -1.95 -10.58
CA SER A 8 4.56 -1.78 -9.52
C SER A 8 3.18 -2.24 -9.97
N LEU A 9 2.57 -3.14 -9.21
CA LEU A 9 1.21 -3.62 -9.40
C LEU A 9 0.29 -3.05 -8.32
N PHE A 10 -0.95 -2.74 -8.69
CA PHE A 10 -1.91 -2.14 -7.75
C PHE A 10 -1.34 -0.87 -7.12
N CYS A 11 -0.70 -0.06 -7.95
CA CYS A 11 0.15 1.05 -7.53
C CYS A 11 -0.63 2.21 -6.90
N GLY A 12 -1.96 2.28 -7.12
CA GLY A 12 -2.75 3.44 -6.71
C GLY A 12 -2.16 4.74 -7.25
N ALA A 13 -2.13 5.78 -6.43
CA ALA A 13 -1.51 7.06 -6.74
C ALA A 13 0.04 7.04 -6.66
N GLY A 14 0.66 5.87 -6.47
CA GLY A 14 2.10 5.67 -6.51
C GLY A 14 2.83 5.98 -5.20
N GLY A 15 2.16 5.85 -4.05
CA GLY A 15 2.80 6.18 -2.76
C GLY A 15 4.00 5.28 -2.42
N LEU A 16 3.89 3.97 -2.70
CA LEU A 16 4.98 3.02 -2.50
C LEU A 16 6.11 3.29 -3.49
N ASP A 17 5.76 3.52 -4.75
CA ASP A 17 6.69 3.84 -5.85
C ASP A 17 7.50 5.09 -5.53
N MET A 18 6.85 6.16 -5.07
CA MET A 18 7.53 7.40 -4.67
C MET A 18 8.55 7.15 -3.54
N GLY A 19 8.22 6.27 -2.60
CA GLY A 19 9.16 5.86 -1.54
C GLY A 19 10.39 5.18 -2.10
N PHE A 20 10.21 4.26 -3.05
CA PHE A 20 11.31 3.56 -3.72
C PHE A 20 12.13 4.49 -4.60
N GLU A 21 11.51 5.42 -5.34
CA GLU A 21 12.24 6.42 -6.14
C GLU A 21 13.10 7.33 -5.24
N LYS A 22 12.59 7.77 -4.10
CA LYS A 22 13.39 8.51 -3.11
C LYS A 22 14.56 7.70 -2.53
N ALA A 23 14.46 6.38 -2.52
CA ALA A 23 15.53 5.48 -2.12
C ALA A 23 16.52 5.14 -3.25
N GLY A 24 16.36 5.73 -4.45
CA GLY A 24 17.27 5.57 -5.58
C GLY A 24 16.90 4.45 -6.55
N PHE A 25 15.70 3.89 -6.45
CA PHE A 25 15.14 3.01 -7.46
C PHE A 25 14.48 3.83 -8.57
N ARG A 26 14.32 3.25 -9.74
CA ARG A 26 13.53 3.82 -10.82
C ARG A 26 12.34 2.92 -11.14
N THR A 27 11.13 3.41 -10.92
CA THR A 27 9.92 2.73 -11.40
C THR A 27 9.88 2.85 -12.92
N ILE A 28 9.80 1.72 -13.62
CA ILE A 28 9.80 1.66 -15.09
C ILE A 28 8.43 1.35 -15.65
N TRP A 29 7.56 0.73 -14.86
CA TRP A 29 6.21 0.36 -15.24
C TRP A 29 5.31 0.23 -14.01
N ALA A 30 4.08 0.69 -14.09
CA ALA A 30 3.11 0.59 -13.02
C ALA A 30 1.71 0.28 -13.55
N ASN A 31 0.86 -0.37 -12.74
CA ASN A 31 -0.52 -0.65 -13.10
C ASN A 31 -1.47 -0.45 -11.92
N ASP A 32 -2.61 0.16 -12.23
CA ASP A 32 -3.79 0.17 -11.38
C ASP A 32 -5.06 0.19 -12.25
N PHE A 33 -6.21 -0.23 -11.70
CA PHE A 33 -7.47 -0.20 -12.43
C PHE A 33 -8.23 1.13 -12.26
N ASP A 34 -7.93 1.89 -11.21
CA ASP A 34 -8.57 3.16 -10.89
C ASP A 34 -7.99 4.30 -11.72
N LYS A 35 -8.86 4.94 -12.52
CA LYS A 35 -8.46 5.99 -13.46
C LYS A 35 -7.89 7.24 -12.78
N ASP A 36 -8.46 7.64 -11.65
CA ASP A 36 -8.03 8.84 -10.94
C ASP A 36 -6.71 8.61 -10.23
N ALA A 37 -6.53 7.40 -9.68
CA ALA A 37 -5.26 6.97 -9.11
C ALA A 37 -4.15 6.94 -10.18
N CYS A 38 -4.41 6.31 -11.33
CA CYS A 38 -3.46 6.29 -12.45
C CYS A 38 -3.09 7.69 -12.92
N LYS A 39 -4.07 8.58 -13.08
CA LYS A 39 -3.84 9.97 -13.47
C LYS A 39 -2.99 10.71 -12.43
N THR A 40 -3.25 10.49 -11.14
CA THR A 40 -2.46 11.08 -10.07
C THR A 40 -1.02 10.58 -10.12
N HIS A 41 -0.81 9.27 -10.33
CA HIS A 41 0.51 8.69 -10.47
C HIS A 41 1.26 9.28 -11.68
N GLN A 42 0.62 9.37 -12.85
CA GLN A 42 1.19 9.95 -14.06
C GLN A 42 1.63 11.41 -13.91
N ASN A 43 0.98 12.19 -13.04
CA ASN A 43 1.31 13.60 -12.85
C ASN A 43 2.70 13.83 -12.24
N TRP A 44 3.22 12.88 -11.47
CA TRP A 44 4.51 13.04 -10.81
C TRP A 44 5.56 12.01 -11.23
N SER A 45 5.16 10.82 -11.69
CA SER A 45 6.07 9.76 -12.12
C SER A 45 6.41 9.88 -13.61
N LYS A 46 7.60 9.43 -13.97
CA LYS A 46 8.05 9.30 -15.37
C LYS A 46 7.88 7.89 -15.91
N CYS A 47 7.36 6.95 -15.10
CA CYS A 47 7.17 5.57 -15.54
C CYS A 47 5.95 5.45 -16.48
N GLU A 48 5.88 4.36 -17.22
CA GLU A 48 4.68 3.97 -17.94
C GLU A 48 3.62 3.51 -16.95
N VAL A 49 2.50 4.24 -16.84
CA VAL A 49 1.36 3.86 -15.99
C VAL A 49 0.24 3.31 -16.86
N VAL A 50 0.01 2.01 -16.76
CA VAL A 50 -1.04 1.28 -17.49
C VAL A 50 -2.30 1.24 -16.64
N CYS A 51 -3.32 2.01 -17.04
CA CYS A 51 -4.62 2.03 -16.37
C CYS A 51 -5.51 0.90 -16.90
N GLY A 52 -5.74 -0.14 -16.10
CA GLY A 52 -6.55 -1.27 -16.52
C GLY A 52 -6.54 -2.43 -15.52
N ASP A 53 -7.47 -3.36 -15.76
CA ASP A 53 -7.58 -4.58 -14.98
C ASP A 53 -6.38 -5.50 -15.28
N ILE A 54 -5.59 -5.81 -14.25
CA ILE A 54 -4.39 -6.66 -14.36
C ILE A 54 -4.69 -8.04 -14.96
N SER A 55 -5.92 -8.55 -14.79
CA SER A 55 -6.33 -9.84 -15.35
C SER A 55 -6.41 -9.84 -16.88
N LYS A 56 -6.48 -8.66 -17.50
CA LYS A 56 -6.56 -8.44 -18.94
C LYS A 56 -5.23 -8.01 -19.57
N ILE A 57 -4.22 -7.78 -18.75
CA ILE A 57 -2.90 -7.38 -19.22
C ILE A 57 -2.09 -8.62 -19.56
N ASP A 58 -1.44 -8.59 -20.73
CA ASP A 58 -0.48 -9.61 -21.08
C ASP A 58 0.75 -9.51 -20.16
N MET A 59 0.90 -10.49 -19.27
CA MET A 59 2.01 -10.55 -18.33
C MET A 59 3.38 -10.57 -19.01
N SER A 60 3.46 -11.07 -20.27
CA SER A 60 4.72 -11.12 -21.02
C SER A 60 5.16 -9.75 -21.53
N ALA A 61 4.23 -8.78 -21.60
CA ALA A 61 4.52 -7.41 -21.98
C ALA A 61 5.04 -6.56 -20.80
N ILE A 62 4.90 -7.05 -19.55
CA ILE A 62 5.41 -6.34 -18.38
C ILE A 62 6.94 -6.47 -18.34
N PRO A 63 7.68 -5.36 -18.26
CA PRO A 63 9.14 -5.41 -18.29
C PRO A 63 9.72 -6.15 -17.07
N VAL A 64 10.88 -6.77 -17.26
CA VAL A 64 11.64 -7.35 -16.15
C VAL A 64 12.28 -6.24 -15.35
N SER A 65 12.26 -6.37 -14.02
CA SER A 65 12.82 -5.40 -13.09
C SER A 65 13.61 -6.08 -11.97
N ASP A 66 14.43 -5.29 -11.27
CA ASP A 66 15.18 -5.78 -10.11
C ASP A 66 14.23 -6.05 -8.93
N VAL A 67 13.17 -5.25 -8.79
CA VAL A 67 12.19 -5.35 -7.71
C VAL A 67 10.76 -5.26 -8.27
N ILE A 68 9.84 -6.03 -7.69
CA ILE A 68 8.40 -5.88 -7.94
C ILE A 68 7.74 -5.33 -6.66
N LEU A 69 6.93 -4.29 -6.81
CA LEU A 69 6.15 -3.65 -5.75
C LEU A 69 4.67 -3.97 -5.93
N GLY A 70 3.90 -4.02 -4.83
CA GLY A 70 2.46 -4.13 -4.96
C GLY A 70 1.67 -4.12 -3.66
N GLY A 71 0.58 -3.36 -3.67
CA GLY A 71 -0.42 -3.35 -2.61
C GLY A 71 -1.65 -4.15 -3.03
N PHE A 72 -1.55 -5.47 -3.13
CA PHE A 72 -2.63 -6.30 -3.63
C PHE A 72 -3.87 -6.30 -2.71
N PRO A 73 -5.11 -6.25 -3.25
CA PRO A 73 -6.32 -6.19 -2.43
C PRO A 73 -6.58 -7.49 -1.67
N CYS A 74 -6.94 -7.36 -0.37
CA CYS A 74 -7.31 -8.47 0.52
C CYS A 74 -8.80 -8.81 0.52
N GLN A 75 -9.65 -8.11 -0.24
CA GLN A 75 -11.10 -8.17 -0.10
C GLN A 75 -11.73 -9.50 -0.51
N GLY A 76 -11.00 -10.43 -1.06
CA GLY A 76 -11.47 -11.73 -1.50
C GLY A 76 -11.31 -12.87 -0.50
N PHE A 77 -10.64 -12.67 0.61
CA PHE A 77 -10.42 -13.71 1.62
C PHE A 77 -11.56 -13.76 2.65
N SER A 78 -12.83 -13.73 2.20
CA SER A 78 -13.98 -13.85 3.08
C SER A 78 -14.10 -15.29 3.61
N LEU A 79 -14.17 -15.43 4.93
CA LEU A 79 -14.30 -16.69 5.67
C LEU A 79 -15.69 -17.34 5.59
N SER A 80 -16.64 -16.75 4.85
CA SER A 80 -18.02 -17.23 4.78
C SER A 80 -18.19 -18.27 3.68
N GLY A 81 -17.77 -19.51 3.94
CA GLY A 81 -18.09 -20.65 3.05
C GLY A 81 -16.97 -21.69 2.99
N PRO A 82 -17.25 -22.91 2.49
CA PRO A 82 -16.23 -23.95 2.29
C PRO A 82 -15.15 -23.39 1.36
N ARG A 83 -13.88 -23.61 1.71
CA ARG A 83 -12.65 -23.21 1.00
C ARG A 83 -12.78 -23.45 -0.52
N LYS A 84 -13.30 -22.50 -1.25
CA LYS A 84 -13.13 -22.44 -2.70
C LYS A 84 -11.91 -21.55 -2.95
N ILE A 85 -10.79 -22.20 -3.19
CA ILE A 85 -9.55 -21.59 -3.72
C ILE A 85 -9.83 -20.82 -5.02
N ASP A 86 -10.96 -21.06 -5.65
CA ASP A 86 -11.45 -20.43 -6.89
C ASP A 86 -12.38 -19.23 -6.69
N ASP A 87 -12.43 -18.60 -5.50
CA ASP A 87 -13.16 -17.33 -5.36
C ASP A 87 -12.47 -16.28 -6.24
N SER A 88 -13.23 -15.74 -7.21
CA SER A 88 -12.76 -14.75 -8.19
C SER A 88 -12.11 -13.51 -7.55
N ARG A 89 -12.36 -13.26 -6.27
CA ARG A 89 -11.79 -12.19 -5.47
C ARG A 89 -10.36 -12.47 -4.99
N ASN A 90 -9.93 -13.74 -4.94
CA ASN A 90 -8.56 -14.17 -4.65
C ASN A 90 -7.65 -14.13 -5.88
N VAL A 91 -8.20 -13.80 -7.05
CA VAL A 91 -7.47 -13.86 -8.32
C VAL A 91 -6.39 -12.79 -8.39
N LEU A 92 -6.60 -11.61 -7.79
CA LEU A 92 -5.72 -10.47 -8.00
C LEU A 92 -4.31 -10.67 -7.41
N TYR A 93 -4.19 -11.19 -6.17
CA TYR A 93 -2.85 -11.47 -5.64
C TYR A 93 -2.12 -12.58 -6.41
N LYS A 94 -2.88 -13.53 -7.00
CA LYS A 94 -2.29 -14.58 -7.86
C LYS A 94 -1.61 -14.01 -9.11
N HIS A 95 -2.10 -12.88 -9.64
CA HIS A 95 -1.40 -12.17 -10.72
C HIS A 95 -0.05 -11.63 -10.24
N TYR A 96 0.01 -11.15 -8.99
CA TYR A 96 1.27 -10.74 -8.39
C TYR A 96 2.25 -11.91 -8.25
N VAL A 97 1.80 -13.04 -7.68
CA VAL A 97 2.59 -14.28 -7.58
C VAL A 97 3.05 -14.74 -8.95
N LYS A 98 2.15 -14.73 -9.96
CA LYS A 98 2.48 -15.11 -11.34
C LYS A 98 3.58 -14.24 -11.93
N LEU A 99 3.50 -12.92 -11.75
CA LEU A 99 4.52 -12.00 -12.25
C LEU A 99 5.87 -12.22 -11.54
N VAL A 100 5.89 -12.38 -10.21
CA VAL A 100 7.11 -12.69 -9.45
C VAL A 100 7.74 -14.01 -9.93
N LYS A 101 6.93 -15.05 -10.14
CA LYS A 101 7.39 -16.34 -10.67
C LYS A 101 8.00 -16.22 -12.09
N GLN A 102 7.38 -15.39 -12.95
CA GLN A 102 7.80 -15.19 -14.33
C GLN A 102 9.07 -14.35 -14.42
N ASN A 103 9.09 -13.18 -13.78
CA ASN A 103 10.14 -12.18 -13.92
C ASN A 103 11.33 -12.43 -13.00
N LYS A 104 11.16 -13.24 -11.95
CA LYS A 104 12.20 -13.63 -10.98
C LYS A 104 13.02 -12.43 -10.49
N PRO A 105 12.39 -11.34 -9.98
CA PRO A 105 13.11 -10.19 -9.45
C PRO A 105 14.06 -10.61 -8.32
N ALA A 106 15.07 -9.78 -8.02
CA ALA A 106 15.94 -10.00 -6.87
C ALA A 106 15.15 -9.97 -5.54
N ALA A 107 14.18 -9.06 -5.46
CA ALA A 107 13.26 -8.95 -4.34
C ALA A 107 11.86 -8.53 -4.79
N PHE A 108 10.87 -8.73 -3.94
CA PHE A 108 9.56 -8.11 -4.10
C PHE A 108 9.02 -7.62 -2.76
N ILE A 109 8.15 -6.61 -2.82
CA ILE A 109 7.54 -6.00 -1.64
C ILE A 109 6.02 -5.99 -1.81
N GLY A 110 5.31 -6.64 -0.87
CA GLY A 110 3.87 -6.60 -0.75
C GLY A 110 3.44 -5.70 0.41
N GLU A 111 2.48 -4.81 0.19
CA GLU A 111 1.84 -4.03 1.28
C GLU A 111 0.41 -4.50 1.47
N ASN A 112 -0.02 -4.57 2.74
CA ASN A 112 -1.40 -4.91 3.04
C ASN A 112 -1.86 -4.33 4.38
N VAL A 113 -3.18 -4.40 4.62
CA VAL A 113 -3.77 -3.95 5.89
C VAL A 113 -3.44 -4.91 7.04
N LYS A 114 -3.38 -4.38 8.28
CA LYS A 114 -3.16 -5.17 9.51
C LYS A 114 -4.08 -6.40 9.61
N GLY A 115 -5.33 -6.27 9.16
CA GLY A 115 -6.31 -7.34 9.20
C GLY A 115 -5.88 -8.63 8.49
N LEU A 116 -4.93 -8.56 7.56
CA LEU A 116 -4.36 -9.72 6.88
C LEU A 116 -3.78 -10.75 7.88
N LEU A 117 -3.16 -10.30 8.96
CA LEU A 117 -2.53 -11.17 9.96
C LEU A 117 -3.52 -12.05 10.73
N THR A 118 -4.76 -11.59 10.90
CA THR A 118 -5.79 -12.30 11.68
C THR A 118 -6.87 -12.92 10.80
N MET A 119 -6.85 -12.61 9.51
CA MET A 119 -7.82 -13.11 8.54
C MET A 119 -7.68 -14.63 8.40
N GLY A 120 -8.78 -15.36 8.59
CA GLY A 120 -8.76 -16.83 8.59
C GLY A 120 -7.93 -17.45 9.72
N ASN A 121 -7.91 -16.81 10.90
CA ASN A 121 -7.05 -17.24 12.02
C ASN A 121 -5.55 -17.33 11.62
N GLY A 122 -5.11 -16.48 10.69
CA GLY A 122 -3.73 -16.47 10.19
C GLY A 122 -3.49 -17.35 8.96
N GLU A 123 -4.43 -18.21 8.58
CA GLU A 123 -4.26 -19.14 7.45
C GLU A 123 -4.00 -18.40 6.11
N ILE A 124 -4.50 -17.18 5.97
CA ILE A 124 -4.38 -16.42 4.71
C ILE A 124 -2.97 -15.90 4.50
N ILE A 125 -2.36 -15.30 5.53
CA ILE A 125 -0.97 -14.84 5.42
C ILE A 125 -0.03 -16.03 5.21
N GLU A 126 -0.28 -17.16 5.86
CA GLU A 126 0.49 -18.40 5.67
C GLU A 126 0.39 -18.92 4.24
N ALA A 127 -0.82 -18.91 3.65
CA ALA A 127 -1.01 -19.32 2.26
C ALA A 127 -0.26 -18.37 1.29
N ILE A 128 -0.32 -17.06 1.51
CA ILE A 128 0.42 -16.07 0.71
C ILE A 128 1.94 -16.33 0.80
N ILE A 129 2.46 -16.51 2.00
CA ILE A 129 3.87 -16.81 2.24
C ILE A 129 4.27 -18.11 1.52
N SER A 130 3.44 -19.16 1.63
CA SER A 130 3.68 -20.44 0.97
C SER A 130 3.73 -20.32 -0.55
N ASP A 131 2.80 -19.57 -1.17
CA ASP A 131 2.76 -19.37 -2.61
C ASP A 131 4.02 -18.68 -3.16
N PHE A 132 4.51 -17.66 -2.45
CA PHE A 132 5.74 -16.96 -2.84
C PHE A 132 7.00 -17.80 -2.53
N ALA A 133 7.02 -18.53 -1.42
CA ALA A 133 8.12 -19.45 -1.11
C ALA A 133 8.26 -20.56 -2.17
N ALA A 134 7.12 -21.04 -2.70
CA ALA A 134 7.09 -21.98 -3.81
C ALA A 134 7.64 -21.39 -5.14
N CYS A 135 7.68 -20.05 -5.26
CA CYS A 135 8.34 -19.37 -6.38
C CYS A 135 9.86 -19.25 -6.23
N GLY A 136 10.44 -19.71 -5.12
CA GLY A 136 11.88 -19.69 -4.86
C GLY A 136 12.36 -18.46 -4.08
N TYR A 137 11.53 -17.95 -3.17
CA TYR A 137 11.84 -16.80 -2.32
C TYR A 137 11.90 -17.17 -0.84
N ASP A 138 12.80 -16.52 -0.11
CA ASP A 138 12.80 -16.47 1.35
C ASP A 138 11.91 -15.31 1.78
N MET A 139 10.98 -15.59 2.71
CA MET A 139 9.87 -14.72 3.01
C MET A 139 9.99 -14.10 4.40
N TYR A 140 9.76 -12.81 4.47
CA TYR A 140 9.72 -12.03 5.71
C TYR A 140 8.47 -11.15 5.72
N TYR A 141 7.90 -10.90 6.88
CA TYR A 141 6.85 -9.89 7.02
C TYR A 141 6.91 -9.21 8.38
N GLN A 142 6.48 -7.96 8.42
CA GLN A 142 6.47 -7.17 9.64
C GLN A 142 5.26 -6.24 9.65
N LEU A 143 4.61 -6.12 10.81
CA LEU A 143 3.61 -5.09 11.06
C LEU A 143 4.33 -3.80 11.42
N VAL A 144 4.08 -2.74 10.66
CA VAL A 144 4.64 -1.41 10.90
C VAL A 144 3.53 -0.38 11.06
N ASN A 145 3.85 0.72 11.74
CA ASN A 145 2.96 1.86 11.83
C ASN A 145 3.67 3.10 11.27
N ALA A 146 3.03 3.78 10.33
CA ALA A 146 3.60 4.94 9.64
C ALA A 146 4.08 6.05 10.60
N LYS A 147 3.40 6.23 11.74
CA LYS A 147 3.82 7.20 12.76
C LYS A 147 5.22 6.96 13.31
N ASN A 148 5.67 5.70 13.31
CA ASN A 148 7.01 5.33 13.78
C ASN A 148 8.09 5.60 12.73
N TYR A 149 7.70 6.06 11.53
CA TYR A 149 8.58 6.37 10.40
C TYR A 149 8.47 7.85 9.95
N GLY A 150 8.13 8.74 10.88
CA GLY A 150 8.09 10.17 10.61
C GLY A 150 6.84 10.67 9.86
N VAL A 151 5.80 9.83 9.74
CA VAL A 151 4.52 10.24 9.16
C VAL A 151 3.52 10.50 10.28
N PRO A 152 2.91 11.70 10.40
CA PRO A 152 1.98 11.99 11.50
C PRO A 152 0.62 11.32 11.29
N GLN A 153 0.62 10.02 11.08
CA GLN A 153 -0.57 9.20 10.83
C GLN A 153 -0.49 7.84 11.51
N ASP A 154 -1.52 7.50 12.27
CA ASP A 154 -1.70 6.17 12.85
C ASP A 154 -2.21 5.22 11.75
N ARG A 155 -1.27 4.61 11.03
CA ARG A 155 -1.52 3.74 9.88
C ARG A 155 -0.70 2.47 10.01
N GLU A 156 -1.35 1.41 10.49
CA GLU A 156 -0.73 0.09 10.58
C GLU A 156 -0.83 -0.67 9.26
N ARG A 157 0.31 -1.21 8.82
CA ARG A 157 0.42 -2.00 7.58
C ARG A 157 1.33 -3.19 7.76
N VAL A 158 0.99 -4.27 7.11
CA VAL A 158 1.86 -5.43 6.98
C VAL A 158 2.71 -5.23 5.72
N ILE A 159 4.02 -5.22 5.91
CA ILE A 159 4.98 -5.23 4.81
C ILE A 159 5.50 -6.65 4.66
N ILE A 160 5.33 -7.24 3.50
CA ILE A 160 5.80 -8.56 3.12
C ILE A 160 6.98 -8.36 2.18
N VAL A 161 8.10 -9.01 2.46
CA VAL A 161 9.29 -8.93 1.62
C VAL A 161 9.73 -10.34 1.26
N GLY A 162 9.99 -10.56 -0.02
CA GLY A 162 10.59 -11.79 -0.52
C GLY A 162 11.93 -11.50 -1.16
N PHE A 163 12.96 -12.24 -0.76
CA PHE A 163 14.26 -12.24 -1.44
C PHE A 163 14.45 -13.55 -2.19
N ARG A 164 14.93 -13.47 -3.41
CA ARG A 164 15.21 -14.67 -4.20
C ARG A 164 16.31 -15.50 -3.50
N LYS A 165 16.09 -16.80 -3.36
CA LYS A 165 16.92 -17.70 -2.53
C LYS A 165 18.40 -17.72 -2.88
N ASP A 166 18.75 -17.48 -4.16
CA ASP A 166 20.15 -17.41 -4.59
C ASP A 166 20.92 -16.23 -4.01
N LEU A 167 20.22 -15.24 -3.42
CA LEU A 167 20.84 -14.12 -2.75
C LEU A 167 21.30 -14.45 -1.31
N ASN A 168 20.89 -15.60 -0.78
CA ASN A 168 21.26 -16.11 0.56
C ASN A 168 21.08 -15.06 1.68
N VAL A 169 19.92 -14.41 1.72
CA VAL A 169 19.56 -13.46 2.78
C VAL A 169 19.14 -14.26 4.02
N GLU A 170 20.01 -14.36 5.02
CA GLU A 170 19.76 -15.19 6.21
C GLU A 170 18.71 -14.63 7.14
N ALA A 171 18.62 -13.29 7.25
CA ALA A 171 17.63 -12.60 8.07
C ALA A 171 17.31 -11.22 7.50
N PHE A 172 16.07 -10.79 7.63
CA PHE A 172 15.66 -9.45 7.25
C PHE A 172 14.68 -8.87 8.27
N GLN A 173 14.92 -7.63 8.66
CA GLN A 173 14.01 -6.82 9.45
C GLN A 173 14.02 -5.40 8.90
N LEU A 174 12.85 -4.76 8.84
CA LEU A 174 12.77 -3.36 8.47
C LEU A 174 13.53 -2.52 9.50
N PRO A 175 14.37 -1.56 9.04
CA PRO A 175 15.17 -0.76 9.94
C PRO A 175 14.29 0.12 10.84
N GLU A 176 14.78 0.38 12.03
CA GLU A 176 14.17 1.38 12.91
C GLU A 176 14.41 2.79 12.33
N TYR A 177 13.40 3.63 12.47
CA TYR A 177 13.51 5.03 12.07
C TYR A 177 14.02 5.88 13.23
N ASN A 178 15.17 6.50 13.03
CA ASN A 178 15.84 7.35 14.04
C ASN A 178 15.65 8.86 13.78
N GLY A 179 14.76 9.22 12.85
CA GLY A 179 14.46 10.61 12.51
C GLY A 179 13.39 11.23 13.42
N LYS A 180 13.02 12.48 13.10
CA LYS A 180 11.98 13.21 13.83
C LYS A 180 10.62 12.53 13.67
N LEU A 181 9.92 12.30 14.76
CA LEU A 181 8.51 11.94 14.77
C LEU A 181 7.67 13.21 14.76
N TYR A 182 6.67 13.27 13.89
CA TYR A 182 5.85 14.46 13.68
C TYR A 182 4.48 14.29 14.33
N LYS A 183 3.94 15.41 14.84
CA LYS A 183 2.55 15.58 15.30
C LYS A 183 1.76 16.35 14.25
N LEU A 184 0.43 16.42 14.41
CA LEU A 184 -0.41 17.23 13.53
C LEU A 184 -0.06 18.71 13.56
N SER A 185 0.32 19.24 14.74
CA SER A 185 0.80 20.61 14.86
C SER A 185 2.05 20.92 14.04
N ASP A 186 2.93 19.95 13.84
CA ASP A 186 4.17 20.15 13.04
C ASP A 186 3.89 20.30 11.54
N VAL A 187 2.75 19.83 11.04
CA VAL A 187 2.47 19.73 9.61
C VAL A 187 1.21 20.47 9.15
N LEU A 188 0.30 20.81 10.05
CA LEU A 188 -0.97 21.44 9.70
C LEU A 188 -1.13 22.87 10.25
N LYS A 189 -0.41 23.24 11.33
CA LYS A 189 -0.65 24.51 12.04
C LYS A 189 -0.40 25.75 11.19
N ASP A 190 0.58 25.68 10.30
CA ASP A 190 1.00 26.80 9.46
C ASP A 190 0.49 26.69 8.00
N LEU A 191 -0.47 25.78 7.75
CA LEU A 191 -1.11 25.72 6.43
C LEU A 191 -1.98 26.95 6.21
N PRO A 192 -2.00 27.49 4.99
CA PRO A 192 -2.92 28.57 4.62
C PRO A 192 -4.38 28.09 4.72
N GLU A 193 -5.30 29.03 4.89
CA GLU A 193 -6.73 28.73 4.79
C GLU A 193 -7.03 28.06 3.44
N PRO A 194 -7.86 27.00 3.42
CA PRO A 194 -8.18 26.29 2.20
C PRO A 194 -8.98 27.21 1.26
N LYS A 195 -8.70 27.14 -0.03
CA LYS A 195 -9.49 27.80 -1.04
C LYS A 195 -10.86 27.15 -1.18
N PRO A 196 -11.89 27.86 -1.65
CA PRO A 196 -13.24 27.32 -1.83
C PRO A 196 -13.27 25.98 -2.60
N GLU A 197 -12.45 25.85 -3.64
CA GLU A 197 -12.35 24.66 -4.49
C GLU A 197 -11.65 23.47 -3.80
N GLU A 198 -10.97 23.71 -2.68
CA GLU A 198 -10.29 22.67 -1.87
C GLU A 198 -11.18 22.14 -0.73
N ILE A 199 -12.34 22.78 -0.53
CA ILE A 199 -13.29 22.37 0.52
C ILE A 199 -14.14 21.21 -0.01
N CYS A 200 -14.12 20.10 0.72
CA CYS A 200 -14.96 18.95 0.38
C CYS A 200 -16.42 19.24 0.75
N GLU A 201 -17.31 19.33 -0.24
CA GLU A 201 -18.75 19.53 -0.08
C GLU A 201 -19.52 18.23 0.21
N ALA A 202 -18.82 17.11 0.43
CA ALA A 202 -19.48 15.83 0.70
C ALA A 202 -20.39 15.94 1.92
N PRO A 203 -21.68 15.54 1.81
CA PRO A 203 -22.61 15.67 2.92
C PRO A 203 -22.18 14.79 4.10
N PHE A 204 -22.23 15.38 5.29
CA PHE A 204 -21.98 14.67 6.53
C PHE A 204 -22.98 13.52 6.70
N SER A 205 -22.50 12.31 6.93
CA SER A 205 -23.36 11.15 7.17
C SER A 205 -23.50 10.88 8.66
N SER A 206 -24.69 11.11 9.22
CA SER A 206 -25.02 10.78 10.61
C SER A 206 -24.83 9.29 10.95
N ARG A 207 -24.88 8.40 9.96
CA ARG A 207 -24.59 6.96 10.15
C ARG A 207 -23.14 6.68 10.59
N TYR A 208 -22.25 7.66 10.45
CA TYR A 208 -20.83 7.54 10.80
C TYR A 208 -20.41 8.46 11.95
N MET A 209 -21.35 9.06 12.67
CA MET A 209 -21.06 9.96 13.83
C MET A 209 -20.25 9.28 14.93
N SER A 210 -20.44 7.98 15.17
CA SER A 210 -19.61 7.20 16.09
C SER A 210 -18.13 7.11 15.66
N ARG A 211 -17.81 7.62 14.48
CA ARG A 211 -16.48 7.69 13.89
C ARG A 211 -15.99 9.12 13.74
N ASN A 212 -16.40 10.02 14.66
CA ASN A 212 -15.77 11.33 14.76
C ASN A 212 -14.26 11.13 14.95
N ARG A 213 -13.50 11.38 13.89
CA ARG A 213 -12.06 11.11 13.80
C ARG A 213 -11.24 12.36 14.02
N LYS A 214 -11.70 13.23 14.91
CA LYS A 214 -10.91 14.36 15.37
C LYS A 214 -9.79 13.87 16.29
N ARG A 215 -8.61 14.38 16.08
CA ARG A 215 -7.44 14.23 16.96
C ARG A 215 -6.95 15.61 17.39
N GLY A 216 -6.30 15.67 18.54
CA GLY A 216 -5.67 16.91 19.01
C GLY A 216 -4.44 17.29 18.20
N TRP A 217 -4.00 18.53 18.36
CA TRP A 217 -2.81 19.04 17.70
C TRP A 217 -1.53 18.29 18.06
N ASP A 218 -1.45 17.75 19.28
CA ASP A 218 -0.31 16.98 19.78
C ASP A 218 -0.36 15.48 19.42
N ASP A 219 -1.41 15.06 18.74
CA ASP A 219 -1.60 13.69 18.27
C ASP A 219 -1.09 13.51 16.84
N VAL A 220 -1.20 12.28 16.35
CA VAL A 220 -1.12 11.92 14.93
C VAL A 220 -2.52 11.69 14.36
N SER A 221 -2.74 11.85 13.06
CA SER A 221 -4.04 11.62 12.43
C SER A 221 -4.43 10.13 12.49
N TYR A 222 -5.71 9.86 12.38
CA TYR A 222 -6.15 8.53 11.98
C TYR A 222 -5.75 8.23 10.54
N THR A 223 -5.78 6.97 10.15
CA THR A 223 -5.62 6.59 8.73
C THR A 223 -6.63 7.35 7.88
N ILE A 224 -6.15 8.11 6.90
CA ILE A 224 -6.98 8.84 5.94
C ILE A 224 -7.55 7.82 4.96
N PRO A 225 -8.88 7.65 4.88
CA PRO A 225 -9.50 6.73 3.94
C PRO A 225 -9.52 7.31 2.53
N ALA A 226 -9.49 6.43 1.53
CA ALA A 226 -9.58 6.82 0.12
C ALA A 226 -11.00 7.26 -0.32
N MET A 227 -12.00 7.13 0.55
CA MET A 227 -13.40 7.46 0.23
C MET A 227 -13.90 8.60 1.09
N ALA A 228 -14.63 9.56 0.49
CA ALA A 228 -15.21 10.73 1.14
C ALA A 228 -16.22 10.42 2.29
N LYS A 229 -16.70 9.18 2.40
CA LYS A 229 -17.68 8.78 3.42
C LYS A 229 -17.14 8.74 4.86
N GLN A 230 -15.84 8.87 5.06
CA GLN A 230 -15.19 8.84 6.39
C GLN A 230 -14.07 9.87 6.41
N VAL A 231 -14.40 11.12 6.54
CA VAL A 231 -13.41 12.21 6.64
C VAL A 231 -12.74 12.23 7.99
N THR A 232 -11.42 12.40 7.99
CA THR A 232 -10.68 12.82 9.19
C THR A 232 -10.94 14.31 9.43
N ILE A 233 -11.24 14.67 10.68
CA ILE A 233 -11.57 16.04 11.03
C ILE A 233 -10.29 16.78 11.41
N HIS A 234 -10.10 17.99 10.87
CA HIS A 234 -8.98 18.86 11.18
C HIS A 234 -8.96 19.19 12.69
N PRO A 235 -7.78 19.22 13.35
CA PRO A 235 -7.70 19.48 14.81
C PRO A 235 -8.34 20.79 15.26
N GLY A 236 -8.30 21.82 14.42
CA GLY A 236 -8.89 23.13 14.67
C GLY A 236 -10.38 23.27 14.35
N SER A 237 -11.02 22.23 13.78
CA SER A 237 -12.45 22.29 13.49
C SER A 237 -13.27 22.33 14.79
N PRO A 238 -14.42 23.02 14.82
CA PRO A 238 -15.33 22.95 15.95
C PRO A 238 -15.77 21.52 16.18
N ASP A 239 -16.08 21.19 17.44
CA ASP A 239 -16.65 19.89 17.76
C ASP A 239 -18.02 19.78 17.08
N MET A 240 -18.23 18.68 16.38
CA MET A 240 -19.54 18.42 15.79
C MET A 240 -20.44 17.90 16.90
N VAL A 241 -21.49 18.66 17.18
CA VAL A 241 -22.52 18.36 18.17
C VAL A 241 -23.56 17.41 17.60
#